data_828ba3c425b0def61bb456068a21d1a1
#
_entry.id   828ba3c425b0def61bb456068a21d1a1
#
_cell.length_a   1.000
_cell.length_b   1.000
_cell.length_c   1.000
_cell.angle_alpha   90.00
_cell.angle_beta   90.00
_cell.angle_gamma   90.00
#
_symmetry.space_group_name_H-M   'P 1'
#
loop_
_entity.id
_entity.type
_entity.pdbx_description
1 polymer ?
#
loop_
_entity_poly.entity_id
_entity_poly.type
_entity_poly.pdbx_seq_one_letter_code
_entity_poly.pdbx_strand_id
1 'polypeptide(L)'
;MSTRALLRAFQITHRDGVSEDFKIDLDLLRHKDLDLSIRLGALLAFDALLINTGINPIAASPGAPLSLDAPTMPLETIVTVIGILLVAVSAAITVRAITIGEEFSDEGIENDPAAITRRLFAAFCVSVDAQSALLQRATWYTLAGGGVIALTFVWILVCKIF
;
A
#
# COMPACT_ATOMS: atom_id res chain seq x y z
N MET A 1 -15.16 -1.91 13.84
CA MET A 1 -14.02 -1.93 14.79
C MET A 1 -12.76 -1.76 13.99
N SER A 2 -11.89 -0.81 14.31
CA SER A 2 -10.66 -0.64 13.55
C SER A 2 -9.70 -1.80 13.86
N THR A 3 -8.93 -2.26 12.88
CA THR A 3 -7.93 -3.34 13.02
C THR A 3 -6.95 -3.04 14.16
N ARG A 4 -6.63 -1.75 14.38
CA ARG A 4 -5.80 -1.26 15.48
C ARG A 4 -6.43 -1.48 16.87
N ALA A 5 -7.74 -1.32 17.00
CA ALA A 5 -8.42 -1.56 18.26
C ALA A 5 -8.45 -3.06 18.60
N LEU A 6 -8.62 -3.90 17.58
CA LEU A 6 -8.58 -5.37 17.72
C LEU A 6 -7.17 -5.84 18.10
N LEU A 7 -6.12 -5.32 17.46
CA LEU A 7 -4.73 -5.63 17.78
C LEU A 7 -4.33 -5.19 19.19
N ARG A 8 -4.79 -4.01 19.64
CA ARG A 8 -4.56 -3.54 21.01
C ARG A 8 -5.27 -4.41 22.05
N ALA A 9 -6.54 -4.76 21.79
CA ALA A 9 -7.28 -5.67 22.68
C ALA A 9 -6.56 -7.03 22.78
N PHE A 10 -6.07 -7.52 21.66
CA PHE A 10 -5.29 -8.75 21.55
C PHE A 10 -3.97 -8.68 22.34
N GLN A 11 -3.20 -7.61 22.22
CA GLN A 11 -1.97 -7.37 22.99
C GLN A 11 -2.24 -7.31 24.51
N ILE A 12 -3.36 -6.71 24.92
CA ILE A 12 -3.75 -6.60 26.34
C ILE A 12 -4.12 -7.98 26.89
N THR A 13 -4.89 -8.77 26.14
CA THR A 13 -5.37 -10.10 26.59
C THR A 13 -4.23 -11.11 26.77
N HIS A 14 -3.14 -10.99 25.98
CA HIS A 14 -2.01 -11.93 26.00
C HIS A 14 -0.79 -11.44 26.75
N ARG A 15 -0.95 -10.36 27.55
CA ARG A 15 0.15 -9.78 28.32
C ARG A 15 0.68 -10.70 29.43
N ASP A 16 -0.16 -11.55 29.99
CA ASP A 16 0.11 -12.26 31.24
C ASP A 16 0.30 -13.80 31.11
N GLY A 17 0.34 -14.37 29.91
CA GLY A 17 0.60 -15.80 29.76
C GLY A 17 0.36 -16.39 28.37
N VAL A 18 1.05 -17.51 28.13
CA VAL A 18 0.81 -18.35 26.95
C VAL A 18 -0.34 -19.31 27.29
N SER A 19 -1.58 -18.98 26.85
CA SER A 19 -2.74 -19.86 27.00
C SER A 19 -2.82 -20.88 25.85
N GLU A 20 -3.63 -21.93 26.01
CA GLU A 20 -3.91 -22.89 24.92
C GLU A 20 -4.54 -22.21 23.69
N ASP A 21 -5.22 -21.09 23.90
CA ASP A 21 -5.77 -20.24 22.84
C ASP A 21 -4.72 -19.53 21.98
N PHE A 22 -3.45 -19.53 22.42
CA PHE A 22 -2.33 -18.88 21.69
C PHE A 22 -2.17 -19.41 20.26
N LYS A 23 -2.44 -20.69 20.02
CA LYS A 23 -2.35 -21.27 18.66
C LYS A 23 -3.43 -20.69 17.75
N ILE A 24 -4.64 -20.52 18.27
CA ILE A 24 -5.78 -19.94 17.53
C ILE A 24 -5.47 -18.47 17.21
N ASP A 25 -4.90 -17.77 18.16
CA ASP A 25 -4.56 -16.37 18.05
C ASP A 25 -3.42 -16.14 17.04
N LEU A 26 -2.41 -17.02 17.05
CA LEU A 26 -1.31 -17.00 16.08
C LEU A 26 -1.82 -17.29 14.65
N ASP A 27 -2.77 -18.21 14.53
CA ASP A 27 -3.37 -18.57 13.25
C ASP A 27 -4.21 -17.41 12.68
N LEU A 28 -4.94 -16.70 13.55
CA LEU A 28 -5.67 -15.48 13.18
C LEU A 28 -4.73 -14.36 12.69
N LEU A 29 -3.60 -14.17 13.36
CA LEU A 29 -2.58 -13.20 12.95
C LEU A 29 -1.95 -13.56 11.60
N ARG A 30 -1.65 -14.84 11.39
CA ARG A 30 -1.15 -15.35 10.12
C ARG A 30 -2.13 -15.11 8.96
N HIS A 31 -3.43 -15.34 9.18
CA HIS A 31 -4.45 -15.02 8.18
C HIS A 31 -4.53 -13.53 7.90
N LYS A 32 -4.37 -12.69 8.91
CA LYS A 32 -4.32 -11.23 8.75
C LYS A 32 -3.12 -10.74 7.97
N ASP A 33 -1.96 -11.29 8.23
CA ASP A 33 -0.73 -10.98 7.51
C ASP A 33 -0.83 -11.40 6.04
N LEU A 34 -1.38 -12.58 5.77
CA LEU A 34 -1.63 -13.05 4.40
C LEU A 34 -2.63 -12.13 3.66
N ASP A 35 -3.75 -11.77 4.29
CA ASP A 35 -4.73 -10.84 3.72
C ASP A 35 -4.09 -9.48 3.40
N LEU A 36 -3.24 -8.98 4.32
CA LEU A 36 -2.52 -7.73 4.13
C LEU A 36 -1.53 -7.80 2.96
N SER A 37 -0.77 -8.89 2.87
CA SER A 37 0.20 -9.13 1.78
C SER A 37 -0.50 -9.22 0.41
N ILE A 38 -1.65 -9.87 0.33
CA ILE A 38 -2.46 -9.93 -0.89
C ILE A 38 -2.94 -8.53 -1.28
N ARG A 39 -3.42 -7.74 -0.33
CA ARG A 39 -3.88 -6.37 -0.59
C ARG A 39 -2.75 -5.44 -1.04
N LEU A 40 -1.58 -5.55 -0.42
CA LEU A 40 -0.38 -4.79 -0.82
C LEU A 40 0.05 -5.17 -2.23
N GLY A 41 0.08 -6.46 -2.57
CA GLY A 41 0.40 -6.94 -3.91
C GLY A 41 -0.61 -6.46 -4.97
N ALA A 42 -1.90 -6.51 -4.65
CA ALA A 42 -2.95 -6.01 -5.54
C ALA A 42 -2.86 -4.49 -5.75
N LEU A 43 -2.58 -3.72 -4.69
CA LEU A 43 -2.39 -2.27 -4.80
C LEU A 43 -1.19 -1.93 -5.66
N LEU A 44 -0.06 -2.62 -5.48
CA LEU A 44 1.15 -2.42 -6.28
C LEU A 44 0.91 -2.71 -7.77
N ALA A 45 0.19 -3.80 -8.08
CA ALA A 45 -0.19 -4.12 -9.45
C ALA A 45 -1.12 -3.07 -10.05
N PHE A 46 -2.05 -2.54 -9.27
CA PHE A 46 -2.95 -1.47 -9.70
C PHE A 46 -2.19 -0.15 -9.91
N ASP A 47 -1.25 0.20 -9.03
CA ASP A 47 -0.38 1.36 -9.19
C ASP A 47 0.46 1.27 -10.48
N ALA A 48 1.02 0.09 -10.79
CA ALA A 48 1.75 -0.13 -12.04
C ALA A 48 0.86 0.08 -13.28
N LEU A 49 -0.39 -0.39 -13.23
CA LEU A 49 -1.37 -0.17 -14.29
C LEU A 49 -1.70 1.33 -14.46
N LEU A 50 -1.91 2.05 -13.36
CA LEU A 50 -2.20 3.49 -13.39
C LEU A 50 -1.02 4.29 -13.95
N ILE A 51 0.21 3.96 -13.56
CA ILE A 51 1.42 4.62 -14.10
C ILE A 51 1.51 4.39 -15.60
N ASN A 52 1.35 3.16 -16.06
CA ASN A 52 1.37 2.84 -17.49
C ASN A 52 0.27 3.58 -18.27
N THR A 53 -0.94 3.64 -17.70
CA THR A 53 -2.07 4.38 -18.28
C THR A 53 -1.79 5.87 -18.33
N GLY A 54 -1.21 6.46 -17.27
CA GLY A 54 -0.87 7.88 -17.21
C GLY A 54 0.26 8.29 -18.18
N ILE A 55 1.23 7.41 -18.42
CA ILE A 55 2.32 7.66 -19.36
C ILE A 55 1.82 7.65 -20.81
N ASN A 56 0.82 6.84 -21.12
CA ASN A 56 0.34 6.62 -22.49
C ASN A 56 -0.05 7.93 -23.24
N PRO A 57 -0.82 8.88 -22.66
CA PRO A 57 -1.15 10.13 -23.33
C PRO A 57 0.08 11.00 -23.60
N ILE A 58 1.09 10.98 -22.73
CA ILE A 58 2.32 11.77 -22.85
C ILE A 58 3.24 11.16 -23.91
N ALA A 59 3.31 9.83 -23.98
CA ALA A 59 4.19 9.09 -24.88
C ALA A 59 3.59 8.87 -26.28
N ALA A 60 2.28 9.08 -26.46
CA ALA A 60 1.61 8.87 -27.73
C ALA A 60 2.08 9.88 -28.78
N SER A 61 2.03 9.45 -30.06
CA SER A 61 2.36 10.34 -31.18
C SER A 61 1.43 11.56 -31.24
N PRO A 62 1.94 12.76 -31.58
CA PRO A 62 1.11 13.95 -31.74
C PRO A 62 -0.06 13.67 -32.69
N GLY A 63 -1.26 14.11 -32.29
CA GLY A 63 -2.49 13.89 -33.08
C GLY A 63 -3.24 12.57 -32.80
N ALA A 64 -2.68 11.65 -32.01
CA ALA A 64 -3.43 10.48 -31.56
C ALA A 64 -4.64 10.90 -30.68
N PRO A 65 -5.76 10.12 -30.67
CA PRO A 65 -7.01 10.54 -30.02
C PRO A 65 -6.88 10.92 -28.55
N LEU A 66 -5.94 10.33 -27.81
CA LEU A 66 -5.73 10.56 -26.38
C LEU A 66 -4.31 11.12 -26.09
N SER A 67 -3.58 11.60 -27.11
CA SER A 67 -2.26 12.18 -26.91
C SER A 67 -2.35 13.59 -26.31
N LEU A 68 -1.36 13.91 -25.46
CA LEU A 68 -1.05 15.26 -25.02
C LEU A 68 0.08 15.80 -25.90
N ASP A 69 -0.16 16.93 -26.56
CA ASP A 69 0.87 17.67 -27.23
C ASP A 69 1.47 18.66 -26.20
N ALA A 70 2.58 18.29 -25.56
CA ALA A 70 3.18 19.03 -24.47
C ALA A 70 3.47 20.51 -24.79
N PRO A 71 3.89 20.91 -26.02
CA PRO A 71 4.06 22.31 -26.39
C PRO A 71 2.74 23.10 -26.44
N THR A 72 1.64 22.45 -26.80
CA THR A 72 0.33 23.10 -26.96
C THR A 72 -0.53 22.99 -25.70
N MET A 73 -0.31 21.94 -24.88
CA MET A 73 -1.08 21.62 -23.66
C MET A 73 -0.15 21.42 -22.45
N PRO A 74 0.64 22.43 -22.05
CA PRO A 74 1.63 22.25 -20.98
C PRO A 74 1.00 22.00 -19.61
N LEU A 75 -0.17 22.57 -19.35
CA LEU A 75 -0.83 22.47 -18.05
C LEU A 75 -1.36 21.07 -17.82
N GLU A 76 -2.01 20.47 -18.82
CA GLU A 76 -2.53 19.11 -18.78
C GLU A 76 -1.39 18.09 -18.66
N THR A 77 -0.28 18.33 -19.34
CA THR A 77 0.93 17.51 -19.23
C THR A 77 1.48 17.53 -17.80
N ILE A 78 1.61 18.73 -17.19
CA ILE A 78 2.08 18.87 -15.80
C ILE A 78 1.14 18.18 -14.83
N VAL A 79 -0.17 18.35 -14.98
CA VAL A 79 -1.18 17.71 -14.10
C VAL A 79 -1.09 16.20 -14.20
N THR A 80 -0.94 15.65 -15.41
CA THR A 80 -0.78 14.19 -15.61
C THR A 80 0.49 13.68 -14.95
N VAL A 81 1.62 14.39 -15.09
CA VAL A 81 2.88 14.03 -14.43
C VAL A 81 2.74 14.06 -12.92
N ILE A 82 2.04 15.03 -12.35
CA ILE A 82 1.75 15.07 -10.91
C ILE A 82 0.94 13.83 -10.49
N GLY A 83 -0.07 13.46 -11.27
CA GLY A 83 -0.85 12.23 -11.02
C GLY A 83 0.02 10.97 -11.01
N ILE A 84 0.91 10.81 -11.99
CA ILE A 84 1.86 9.70 -12.09
C ILE A 84 2.80 9.69 -10.87
N LEU A 85 3.33 10.85 -10.47
CA LEU A 85 4.22 10.96 -9.31
C LEU A 85 3.52 10.56 -8.00
N LEU A 86 2.25 10.94 -7.81
CA LEU A 86 1.47 10.52 -6.65
C LEU A 86 1.30 8.99 -6.60
N VAL A 87 1.01 8.35 -7.74
CA VAL A 87 0.92 6.88 -7.83
C VAL A 87 2.28 6.24 -7.61
N ALA A 88 3.37 6.80 -8.11
CA ALA A 88 4.72 6.31 -7.87
C ALA A 88 5.10 6.38 -6.37
N VAL A 89 4.69 7.44 -5.67
CA VAL A 89 4.85 7.54 -4.21
C VAL A 89 4.04 6.45 -3.50
N SER A 90 2.81 6.18 -3.94
CA SER A 90 2.02 5.05 -3.42
C SER A 90 2.75 3.72 -3.59
N ALA A 91 3.24 3.43 -4.79
CA ALA A 91 3.99 2.21 -5.08
C ALA A 91 5.23 2.08 -4.18
N ALA A 92 5.99 3.17 -3.97
CA ALA A 92 7.14 3.18 -3.07
C ALA A 92 6.76 2.89 -1.61
N ILE A 93 5.65 3.47 -1.11
CA ILE A 93 5.13 3.19 0.23
C ILE A 93 4.69 1.72 0.34
N THR A 94 4.05 1.18 -0.70
CA THR A 94 3.60 -0.22 -0.75
C THR A 94 4.77 -1.19 -0.71
N VAL A 95 5.83 -0.94 -1.49
CA VAL A 95 7.07 -1.74 -1.46
C VAL A 95 7.69 -1.69 -0.06
N ARG A 96 7.77 -0.50 0.56
CA ARG A 96 8.27 -0.37 1.93
C ARG A 96 7.43 -1.14 2.94
N ALA A 97 6.10 -1.19 2.77
CA ALA A 97 5.22 -1.95 3.64
C ALA A 97 5.49 -3.46 3.55
N ILE A 98 5.80 -3.98 2.37
CA ILE A 98 6.16 -5.38 2.15
C ILE A 98 7.49 -5.70 2.83
N THR A 99 8.50 -4.84 2.71
CA THR A 99 9.85 -5.09 3.28
C THR A 99 9.88 -5.05 4.80
N ILE A 100 9.03 -4.25 5.45
CA ILE A 100 8.95 -4.22 6.94
C ILE A 100 8.52 -5.58 7.52
N GLY A 101 7.73 -6.37 6.79
CA GLY A 101 7.30 -7.72 7.22
C GLY A 101 8.43 -8.74 7.25
N GLU A 102 9.56 -8.47 6.58
CA GLU A 102 10.70 -9.39 6.47
C GLU A 102 11.82 -9.08 7.49
N GLU A 103 11.82 -7.92 8.13
CA GLU A 103 12.84 -7.52 9.10
C GLU A 103 12.56 -8.11 10.50
N PHE A 104 12.66 -9.42 10.65
CA PHE A 104 12.80 -10.05 11.95
C PHE A 104 14.27 -10.03 12.36
N SER A 105 14.60 -9.15 13.29
CA SER A 105 15.94 -9.11 13.88
C SER A 105 16.12 -10.26 14.86
N ASP A 106 17.11 -11.13 14.60
CA ASP A 106 17.51 -12.25 15.45
C ASP A 106 18.26 -11.79 16.74
N GLU A 107 18.25 -10.51 17.07
CA GLU A 107 18.98 -9.96 18.21
C GLU A 107 18.34 -10.35 19.55
N GLY A 108 19.02 -11.22 20.26
CA GLY A 108 18.77 -11.54 21.67
C GLY A 108 17.88 -12.74 21.93
N ILE A 109 18.33 -13.91 21.49
CA ILE A 109 17.74 -15.19 21.89
C ILE A 109 18.02 -15.42 23.40
N GLU A 110 17.08 -15.06 24.23
CA GLU A 110 17.02 -15.47 25.63
C GLU A 110 16.63 -16.96 25.67
N ASN A 111 17.28 -17.75 26.52
CA ASN A 111 17.10 -19.22 26.62
C ASN A 111 15.71 -19.66 27.17
N ASP A 112 14.76 -18.74 27.36
CA ASP A 112 13.40 -19.06 27.77
C ASP A 112 12.43 -19.08 26.57
N PRO A 113 11.89 -20.26 26.19
CA PRO A 113 10.97 -20.39 25.06
C PRO A 113 9.69 -19.55 25.19
N ALA A 114 9.21 -19.32 26.40
CA ALA A 114 8.03 -18.51 26.65
C ALA A 114 8.28 -17.03 26.43
N ALA A 115 9.49 -16.53 26.77
CA ALA A 115 9.91 -15.16 26.52
C ALA A 115 10.08 -14.90 25.01
N ILE A 116 10.68 -15.85 24.29
CA ILE A 116 10.83 -15.79 22.83
C ILE A 116 9.48 -15.70 22.14
N THR A 117 8.53 -16.56 22.53
CA THR A 117 7.19 -16.60 21.94
C THR A 117 6.45 -15.27 22.14
N ARG A 118 6.52 -14.68 23.35
CA ARG A 118 5.91 -13.36 23.62
C ARG A 118 6.54 -12.25 22.80
N ARG A 119 7.87 -12.23 22.66
CA ARG A 119 8.59 -11.23 21.86
C ARG A 119 8.25 -11.35 20.37
N LEU A 120 8.23 -12.57 19.83
CA LEU A 120 7.84 -12.83 18.45
C LEU A 120 6.41 -12.36 18.17
N PHE A 121 5.49 -12.67 19.07
CA PHE A 121 4.10 -12.26 18.95
C PHE A 121 3.94 -10.73 18.99
N ALA A 122 4.62 -10.08 19.93
CA ALA A 122 4.61 -8.61 20.04
C ALA A 122 5.21 -7.95 18.79
N ALA A 123 6.34 -8.46 18.27
CA ALA A 123 6.98 -7.96 17.06
C ALA A 123 6.06 -8.15 15.84
N PHE A 124 5.38 -9.31 15.74
CA PHE A 124 4.45 -9.59 14.66
C PHE A 124 3.23 -8.64 14.68
N CYS A 125 2.67 -8.38 15.86
CA CYS A 125 1.57 -7.41 16.01
C CYS A 125 1.99 -5.99 15.59
N VAL A 126 3.20 -5.57 15.96
CA VAL A 126 3.75 -4.25 15.59
C VAL A 126 3.95 -4.16 14.08
N SER A 127 4.48 -5.23 13.46
CA SER A 127 4.68 -5.30 12.01
C SER A 127 3.35 -5.18 11.25
N VAL A 128 2.33 -5.95 11.62
CA VAL A 128 1.00 -5.91 11.00
C VAL A 128 0.34 -4.53 11.15
N ASP A 129 0.49 -3.88 12.32
CA ASP A 129 -0.04 -2.51 12.50
C ASP A 129 0.69 -1.48 11.64
N ALA A 130 2.02 -1.58 11.56
CA ALA A 130 2.82 -0.71 10.71
C ALA A 130 2.47 -0.89 9.22
N GLN A 131 2.37 -2.13 8.74
CA GLN A 131 1.97 -2.44 7.36
C GLN A 131 0.57 -1.92 7.05
N SER A 132 -0.40 -2.09 7.97
CA SER A 132 -1.78 -1.61 7.78
C SER A 132 -1.85 -0.08 7.68
N ALA A 133 -1.03 0.63 8.46
CA ALA A 133 -0.94 2.08 8.41
C ALA A 133 -0.33 2.57 7.08
N LEU A 134 0.69 1.88 6.58
CA LEU A 134 1.30 2.19 5.28
C LEU A 134 0.35 1.86 4.12
N LEU A 135 -0.36 0.73 4.16
CA LEU A 135 -1.39 0.40 3.17
C LEU A 135 -2.46 1.49 3.08
N GLN A 136 -2.95 1.99 4.21
CA GLN A 136 -3.93 3.06 4.23
C GLN A 136 -3.39 4.35 3.57
N ARG A 137 -2.14 4.71 3.87
CA ARG A 137 -1.49 5.88 3.25
C ARG A 137 -1.31 5.68 1.74
N ALA A 138 -0.78 4.54 1.33
CA ALA A 138 -0.60 4.21 -0.08
C ALA A 138 -1.93 4.29 -0.85
N THR A 139 -3.01 3.71 -0.31
CA THR A 139 -4.35 3.76 -0.92
C THR A 139 -4.81 5.21 -1.17
N TRP A 140 -4.56 6.14 -0.24
CA TRP A 140 -4.90 7.54 -0.44
C TRP A 140 -4.11 8.20 -1.58
N TYR A 141 -2.81 7.89 -1.70
CA TYR A 141 -1.99 8.38 -2.81
C TYR A 141 -2.42 7.79 -4.15
N THR A 142 -2.76 6.49 -4.20
CA THR A 142 -3.32 5.84 -5.39
C THR A 142 -4.63 6.50 -5.82
N LEU A 143 -5.56 6.70 -4.89
CA LEU A 143 -6.85 7.34 -5.19
C LEU A 143 -6.67 8.78 -5.69
N ALA A 144 -5.80 9.55 -5.04
CA ALA A 144 -5.53 10.93 -5.46
C ALA A 144 -4.88 10.96 -6.85
N GLY A 145 -3.81 10.19 -7.06
CA GLY A 145 -3.08 10.15 -8.33
C GLY A 145 -3.91 9.57 -9.46
N GLY A 146 -4.61 8.45 -9.21
CA GLY A 146 -5.53 7.84 -10.17
C GLY A 146 -6.70 8.75 -10.54
N GLY A 147 -7.24 9.48 -9.56
CA GLY A 147 -8.27 10.50 -9.80
C GLY A 147 -7.78 11.65 -10.70
N VAL A 148 -6.56 12.14 -10.47
CA VAL A 148 -5.94 13.17 -11.32
C VAL A 148 -5.76 12.64 -12.75
N ILE A 149 -5.22 11.44 -12.93
CA ILE A 149 -5.06 10.81 -14.24
C ILE A 149 -6.42 10.66 -14.95
N ALA A 150 -7.42 10.13 -14.25
CA ALA A 150 -8.76 9.95 -14.82
C ALA A 150 -9.39 11.28 -15.26
N LEU A 151 -9.26 12.34 -14.43
CA LEU A 151 -9.75 13.67 -14.79
C LEU A 151 -9.03 14.23 -16.02
N THR A 152 -7.73 14.00 -16.16
CA THR A 152 -7.00 14.41 -17.36
C THR A 152 -7.50 13.69 -18.61
N PHE A 153 -7.79 12.38 -18.52
CA PHE A 153 -8.40 11.64 -19.64
C PHE A 153 -9.76 12.22 -20.05
N VAL A 154 -10.61 12.49 -19.07
CA VAL A 154 -11.94 13.12 -19.34
C VAL A 154 -11.75 14.47 -20.00
N TRP A 155 -10.81 15.28 -19.52
CA TRP A 155 -10.50 16.60 -20.07
C TRP A 155 -10.04 16.52 -21.54
N ILE A 156 -9.06 15.64 -21.83
CA ILE A 156 -8.59 15.41 -23.20
C ILE A 156 -9.75 15.02 -24.12
N LEU A 157 -10.62 14.10 -23.62
CA LEU A 157 -11.75 13.62 -24.39
C LEU A 157 -12.73 14.76 -24.70
N VAL A 158 -13.06 15.59 -23.71
CA VAL A 158 -13.95 16.76 -23.90
C VAL A 158 -13.33 17.74 -24.90
N CYS A 159 -12.06 18.10 -24.76
CA CYS A 159 -11.39 19.05 -25.67
C CYS A 159 -11.24 18.55 -27.10
N LYS A 160 -11.32 17.22 -27.33
CA LYS A 160 -11.22 16.64 -28.69
C LYS A 160 -12.57 16.36 -29.35
N ILE A 161 -13.64 16.30 -28.56
CA ILE A 161 -15.01 16.08 -29.09
C ILE A 161 -15.71 17.41 -29.38
N PHE A 162 -15.40 18.46 -28.63
CA PHE A 162 -15.95 19.82 -28.77
C PHE A 162 -14.89 20.81 -29.23
#